data_3b1569e57e4a94b991a2cdc2eaf5b8d5
#
_entry.id   3b1569e57e4a94b991a2cdc2eaf5b8d5
#
_cell.length_a   1.000
_cell.length_b   1.000
_cell.length_c   1.000
_cell.angle_alpha   90.00
_cell.angle_beta   90.00
_cell.angle_gamma   90.00
#
_symmetry.space_group_name_H-M   'P 1'
#
loop_
_entity.id
_entity.type
_entity.pdbx_description
1 polymer ?
#
loop_
_entity_poly.entity_id
_entity_poly.type
_entity_poly.pdbx_seq_one_letter_code
_entity_poly.pdbx_strand_id
1 'polypeptide(L)'
;SAYLAGNEEDAEPINAYRAVKEDFDATFEKAWEALMTTPYMQERFQIYASSATRYYLSLTAVAVGSFVLSSAIFLFLVPFIHQKGTTIGKKILHLEPRGYDGSPIRPSQILLRGTMDMLGLTVGMPLVPVFIFGVDGFSMPLIAAGNFVLRLSVFFLFGALVLLASLGCVLIRKDHLSLSGLASSTATFT
;
A
#
# COMPACT_ATOMS: atom_id res chain seq x y z
N SER A 1 -16.57 -8.38 -27.56
CA SER A 1 -16.37 -9.79 -27.99
C SER A 1 -17.67 -10.55 -28.22
N ALA A 2 -18.83 -10.08 -27.76
CA ALA A 2 -20.14 -10.72 -28.06
C ALA A 2 -20.72 -10.36 -29.43
N TYR A 3 -20.22 -9.28 -30.06
CA TYR A 3 -20.71 -8.79 -31.38
C TYR A 3 -20.17 -9.62 -32.56
N LEU A 4 -19.10 -10.37 -32.38
CA LEU A 4 -18.40 -11.12 -33.43
C LEU A 4 -18.82 -12.60 -33.54
N ALA A 5 -19.80 -13.04 -32.76
CA ALA A 5 -20.21 -14.45 -32.74
C ALA A 5 -21.36 -14.81 -33.69
N GLY A 6 -21.76 -13.90 -34.61
CA GLY A 6 -23.06 -14.02 -35.27
C GLY A 6 -23.11 -14.33 -36.75
N ASN A 7 -22.05 -14.12 -37.57
CA ASN A 7 -22.15 -14.31 -39.01
C ASN A 7 -20.92 -15.00 -39.59
N GLU A 8 -21.13 -16.15 -40.23
CA GLU A 8 -20.09 -16.87 -40.97
C GLU A 8 -19.51 -16.07 -42.16
N GLU A 9 -20.25 -15.11 -42.72
CA GLU A 9 -19.78 -14.21 -43.77
C GLU A 9 -18.71 -13.22 -43.33
N ASP A 10 -18.65 -12.89 -42.01
CA ASP A 10 -17.63 -12.01 -41.44
C ASP A 10 -16.35 -12.77 -40.99
N ALA A 11 -16.32 -14.09 -41.08
CA ALA A 11 -15.21 -14.91 -40.64
C ALA A 11 -13.94 -14.77 -41.51
N GLU A 12 -14.11 -14.59 -42.82
CA GLU A 12 -12.99 -14.52 -43.75
C GLU A 12 -12.14 -13.25 -43.58
N PRO A 13 -12.72 -12.04 -43.47
CA PRO A 13 -11.94 -10.83 -43.22
C PRO A 13 -11.32 -10.82 -41.81
N ILE A 14 -11.99 -11.43 -40.84
CA ILE A 14 -11.44 -11.55 -39.46
C ILE A 14 -10.23 -12.48 -39.43
N ASN A 15 -10.28 -13.60 -40.12
CA ASN A 15 -9.16 -14.54 -40.20
C ASN A 15 -7.98 -13.94 -40.98
N ALA A 16 -8.25 -13.22 -42.08
CA ALA A 16 -7.23 -12.49 -42.81
C ALA A 16 -6.56 -11.42 -41.95
N TYR A 17 -7.33 -10.65 -41.18
CA TYR A 17 -6.79 -9.67 -40.24
C TYR A 17 -5.93 -10.34 -39.14
N ARG A 18 -6.39 -11.46 -38.61
CA ARG A 18 -5.65 -12.19 -37.59
C ARG A 18 -4.31 -12.71 -38.11
N ALA A 19 -4.29 -13.29 -39.31
CA ALA A 19 -3.07 -13.77 -39.93
C ALA A 19 -2.06 -12.62 -40.21
N VAL A 20 -2.54 -11.48 -40.71
CA VAL A 20 -1.68 -10.29 -40.93
C VAL A 20 -1.15 -9.74 -39.60
N LYS A 21 -1.99 -9.74 -38.57
CA LYS A 21 -1.58 -9.30 -37.24
C LYS A 21 -0.51 -10.22 -36.62
N GLU A 22 -0.70 -11.55 -36.72
CA GLU A 22 0.27 -12.52 -36.19
C GLU A 22 1.63 -12.41 -36.92
N ASP A 23 1.63 -12.22 -38.25
CA ASP A 23 2.83 -12.01 -39.05
C ASP A 23 3.52 -10.69 -38.68
N PHE A 24 2.73 -9.62 -38.51
CA PHE A 24 3.25 -8.33 -38.06
C PHE A 24 3.88 -8.43 -36.65
N ASP A 25 3.17 -9.04 -35.70
CA ASP A 25 3.64 -9.19 -34.33
C ASP A 25 4.95 -10.02 -34.29
N ALA A 26 5.02 -11.12 -35.03
CA ALA A 26 6.22 -11.95 -35.15
C ALA A 26 7.41 -11.21 -35.80
N THR A 27 7.14 -10.41 -36.83
CA THR A 27 8.16 -9.62 -37.53
C THR A 27 8.64 -8.47 -36.63
N PHE A 28 7.72 -7.81 -35.94
CA PHE A 28 8.03 -6.75 -34.99
C PHE A 28 8.89 -7.28 -33.83
N GLU A 29 8.52 -8.43 -33.25
CA GLU A 29 9.28 -9.03 -32.14
C GLU A 29 10.71 -9.36 -32.56
N LYS A 30 10.92 -9.98 -33.74
CA LYS A 30 12.27 -10.23 -34.28
C LYS A 30 13.06 -8.95 -34.52
N ALA A 31 12.44 -7.92 -35.10
CA ALA A 31 13.08 -6.63 -35.32
C ALA A 31 13.44 -5.93 -34.01
N TRP A 32 12.55 -6.03 -33.01
CA TRP A 32 12.78 -5.51 -31.66
C TRP A 32 13.94 -6.21 -30.96
N GLU A 33 13.98 -7.54 -30.99
CA GLU A 33 15.09 -8.31 -30.43
C GLU A 33 16.42 -7.94 -31.09
N ALA A 34 16.46 -7.87 -32.44
CA ALA A 34 17.64 -7.46 -33.19
C ALA A 34 18.11 -6.05 -32.83
N LEU A 35 17.18 -5.11 -32.65
CA LEU A 35 17.49 -3.75 -32.23
C LEU A 35 18.06 -3.71 -30.80
N MET A 36 17.45 -4.45 -29.86
CA MET A 36 17.84 -4.48 -28.45
C MET A 36 19.16 -5.21 -28.22
N THR A 37 19.60 -6.07 -29.14
CA THR A 37 20.92 -6.72 -29.09
C THR A 37 22.05 -5.81 -29.57
N THR A 38 21.78 -4.67 -30.20
CA THR A 38 22.81 -3.74 -30.61
C THR A 38 23.47 -3.08 -29.40
N PRO A 39 24.83 -2.97 -29.36
CA PRO A 39 25.54 -2.40 -28.20
C PRO A 39 25.08 -0.98 -27.85
N TYR A 40 24.74 -0.18 -28.85
CA TYR A 40 24.23 1.17 -28.69
C TYR A 40 22.90 1.20 -27.93
N MET A 41 21.94 0.34 -28.31
CA MET A 41 20.65 0.27 -27.63
C MET A 41 20.74 -0.32 -26.24
N GLN A 42 21.61 -1.31 -26.01
CA GLN A 42 21.87 -1.86 -24.69
C GLN A 42 22.40 -0.80 -23.73
N GLU A 43 23.35 0.00 -24.13
CA GLU A 43 23.89 1.11 -23.33
C GLU A 43 22.77 2.13 -22.99
N ARG A 44 22.01 2.57 -23.99
CA ARG A 44 20.91 3.52 -23.79
C ARG A 44 19.80 2.98 -22.92
N PHE A 45 19.44 1.72 -23.11
CA PHE A 45 18.44 1.06 -22.28
C PHE A 45 18.89 0.92 -20.82
N GLN A 46 20.15 0.59 -20.56
CA GLN A 46 20.72 0.55 -19.21
C GLN A 46 20.67 1.92 -18.53
N ILE A 47 21.04 2.98 -19.25
CA ILE A 47 20.97 4.36 -18.74
C ILE A 47 19.52 4.73 -18.40
N TYR A 48 18.60 4.43 -19.30
CA TYR A 48 17.17 4.68 -19.08
C TYR A 48 16.64 3.88 -17.88
N ALA A 49 16.91 2.57 -17.84
CA ALA A 49 16.43 1.69 -16.75
C ALA A 49 16.97 2.13 -15.40
N SER A 50 18.25 2.50 -15.31
CA SER A 50 18.86 2.99 -14.07
C SER A 50 18.25 4.32 -13.62
N SER A 51 18.00 5.22 -14.54
CA SER A 51 17.38 6.52 -14.26
C SER A 51 15.91 6.37 -13.84
N ALA A 52 15.17 5.52 -14.53
CA ALA A 52 13.78 5.19 -14.18
C ALA A 52 13.71 4.56 -12.77
N THR A 53 14.59 3.59 -12.48
CA THR A 53 14.65 2.96 -11.16
C THR A 53 14.93 3.97 -10.05
N ARG A 54 15.89 4.87 -10.24
CA ARG A 54 16.17 5.95 -9.27
C ARG A 54 14.98 6.86 -9.05
N TYR A 55 14.28 7.24 -10.13
CA TYR A 55 13.09 8.06 -10.06
C TYR A 55 11.98 7.38 -9.25
N TYR A 56 11.68 6.11 -9.55
CA TYR A 56 10.66 5.34 -8.83
C TYR A 56 11.01 5.12 -7.36
N LEU A 57 12.27 4.83 -7.05
CA LEU A 57 12.72 4.71 -5.67
C LEU A 57 12.59 6.02 -4.90
N SER A 58 12.95 7.14 -5.50
CA SER A 58 12.82 8.46 -4.87
C SER A 58 11.36 8.79 -4.59
N LEU A 59 10.47 8.56 -5.55
CA LEU A 59 9.05 8.83 -5.43
C LEU A 59 8.39 7.94 -4.35
N THR A 60 8.75 6.66 -4.34
CA THR A 60 8.30 5.71 -3.31
C THR A 60 8.79 6.13 -1.92
N ALA A 61 10.05 6.54 -1.79
CA ALA A 61 10.62 7.00 -0.54
C ALA A 61 9.90 8.26 0.00
N VAL A 62 9.59 9.22 -0.87
CA VAL A 62 8.81 10.42 -0.50
C VAL A 62 7.40 10.04 -0.06
N ALA A 63 6.73 9.16 -0.80
CA ALA A 63 5.37 8.71 -0.47
C ALA A 63 5.31 8.00 0.88
N VAL A 64 6.20 7.01 1.10
CA VAL A 64 6.28 6.27 2.36
C VAL A 64 6.72 7.17 3.50
N GLY A 65 7.72 8.03 3.28
CA GLY A 65 8.18 8.99 4.27
C GLY A 65 7.08 9.96 4.72
N SER A 66 6.30 10.48 3.78
CA SER A 66 5.15 11.35 4.07
C SER A 66 4.06 10.60 4.85
N PHE A 67 3.79 9.34 4.50
CA PHE A 67 2.83 8.50 5.22
C PHE A 67 3.27 8.26 6.66
N VAL A 68 4.53 7.87 6.87
CA VAL A 68 5.09 7.63 8.22
C VAL A 68 5.08 8.91 9.05
N LEU A 69 5.51 10.03 8.47
CA LEU A 69 5.54 11.32 9.15
C LEU A 69 4.13 11.77 9.55
N SER A 70 3.17 11.70 8.63
CA SER A 70 1.78 12.04 8.92
C SER A 70 1.20 11.14 10.02
N SER A 71 1.43 9.83 9.93
CA SER A 71 0.99 8.89 10.95
C SER A 71 1.61 9.19 12.31
N ALA A 72 2.90 9.51 12.36
CA ALA A 72 3.59 9.89 13.59
C ALA A 72 2.97 11.14 14.22
N ILE A 73 2.68 12.16 13.41
CA ILE A 73 2.05 13.40 13.89
C ILE A 73 0.66 13.11 14.46
N PHE A 74 -0.20 12.42 13.72
CA PHE A 74 -1.60 12.22 14.12
C PHE A 74 -1.78 11.19 15.23
N LEU A 75 -0.94 10.16 15.29
CA LEU A 75 -1.10 9.09 16.28
C LEU A 75 -0.31 9.32 17.57
N PHE A 76 0.77 10.10 17.52
CA PHE A 76 1.60 10.36 18.68
C PHE A 76 1.58 11.83 19.09
N LEU A 77 1.98 12.75 18.20
CA LEU A 77 2.16 14.14 18.57
C LEU A 77 0.84 14.79 19.02
N VAL A 78 -0.24 14.60 18.26
CA VAL A 78 -1.55 15.19 18.60
C VAL A 78 -2.10 14.65 19.92
N PRO A 79 -2.11 13.32 20.22
CA PRO A 79 -2.54 12.81 21.51
C PRO A 79 -1.65 13.27 22.68
N PHE A 80 -0.36 13.45 22.47
CA PHE A 80 0.56 13.96 23.48
C PHE A 80 0.30 15.42 23.84
N ILE A 81 0.12 16.29 22.83
CA ILE A 81 -0.15 17.73 23.03
C ILE A 81 -1.48 17.91 23.78
N HIS A 82 -2.49 17.12 23.44
CA HIS A 82 -3.79 17.22 24.10
C HIS A 82 -3.85 16.56 25.49
N GLN A 83 -2.76 15.96 25.97
CA GLN A 83 -2.61 15.34 27.31
C GLN A 83 -3.70 14.34 27.74
N LYS A 84 -4.74 14.13 26.91
CA LYS A 84 -5.86 13.22 27.15
C LYS A 84 -5.82 11.98 26.27
N GLY A 85 -4.76 11.79 25.45
CA GLY A 85 -4.68 10.69 24.50
C GLY A 85 -5.77 10.71 23.41
N THR A 86 -6.43 11.86 23.21
CA THR A 86 -7.50 12.01 22.22
C THR A 86 -6.94 12.38 20.86
N THR A 87 -7.31 11.63 19.83
CA THR A 87 -7.13 12.06 18.44
C THR A 87 -8.19 13.09 18.03
N ILE A 88 -7.95 13.81 16.94
CA ILE A 88 -8.89 14.84 16.44
C ILE A 88 -10.28 14.24 16.21
N GLY A 89 -10.38 13.06 15.59
CA GLY A 89 -11.65 12.39 15.34
C GLY A 89 -12.41 12.03 16.65
N LYS A 90 -11.71 11.55 17.67
CA LYS A 90 -12.32 11.27 18.98
C LYS A 90 -12.80 12.54 19.67
N LYS A 91 -12.06 13.63 19.54
CA LYS A 91 -12.46 14.93 20.08
C LYS A 91 -13.74 15.45 19.44
N ILE A 92 -13.88 15.31 18.13
CA ILE A 92 -15.11 15.68 17.39
C ILE A 92 -16.31 14.85 17.87
N LEU A 93 -16.10 13.56 18.14
CA LEU A 93 -17.13 12.64 18.62
C LEU A 93 -17.32 12.67 20.14
N HIS A 94 -16.68 13.57 20.86
CA HIS A 94 -16.70 13.67 22.33
C HIS A 94 -16.27 12.38 23.04
N LEU A 95 -15.40 11.59 22.41
CA LEU A 95 -14.92 10.33 22.94
C LEU A 95 -13.62 10.55 23.72
N GLU A 96 -13.60 10.19 24.98
CA GLU A 96 -12.39 10.23 25.82
C GLU A 96 -11.83 8.82 26.05
N PRO A 97 -10.58 8.55 25.64
CA PRO A 97 -9.91 7.33 26.00
C PRO A 97 -9.44 7.42 27.46
N ARG A 98 -9.72 6.40 28.26
CA ARG A 98 -9.30 6.28 29.68
C ARG A 98 -8.74 4.88 29.93
N GLY A 99 -8.02 4.73 31.05
CA GLY A 99 -7.68 3.41 31.56
C GLY A 99 -8.92 2.59 31.91
N TYR A 100 -8.81 1.27 32.00
CA TYR A 100 -9.93 0.41 32.43
C TYR A 100 -10.47 0.76 33.83
N ASP A 101 -9.63 1.33 34.65
CA ASP A 101 -9.97 1.83 35.98
C ASP A 101 -10.58 3.24 35.99
N GLY A 102 -10.87 3.80 34.81
CA GLY A 102 -11.38 5.17 34.67
C GLY A 102 -10.33 6.25 34.85
N SER A 103 -9.08 5.89 35.12
CA SER A 103 -7.98 6.84 35.31
C SER A 103 -7.60 7.55 34.01
N PRO A 104 -6.99 8.74 34.07
CA PRO A 104 -6.45 9.40 32.90
C PRO A 104 -5.33 8.55 32.27
N ILE A 105 -5.27 8.58 30.94
CA ILE A 105 -4.29 7.81 30.17
C ILE A 105 -2.85 8.23 30.51
N ARG A 106 -1.99 7.25 30.71
CA ARG A 106 -0.54 7.45 30.91
C ARG A 106 0.16 7.63 29.55
N PRO A 107 1.28 8.38 29.51
CA PRO A 107 2.07 8.56 28.27
C PRO A 107 2.47 7.23 27.60
N SER A 108 2.83 6.22 28.38
CA SER A 108 3.18 4.88 27.87
C SER A 108 2.00 4.18 27.17
N GLN A 109 0.79 4.40 27.66
CA GLN A 109 -0.43 3.85 27.03
C GLN A 109 -0.76 4.56 25.71
N ILE A 110 -0.49 5.89 25.61
CA ILE A 110 -0.60 6.64 24.38
C ILE A 110 0.37 6.08 23.34
N LEU A 111 1.62 5.88 23.71
CA LEU A 111 2.64 5.30 22.82
C LEU A 111 2.25 3.90 22.35
N LEU A 112 1.87 3.02 23.25
CA LEU A 112 1.53 1.65 22.89
C LEU A 112 0.31 1.59 21.98
N ARG A 113 -0.72 2.39 22.26
CA ARG A 113 -1.91 2.51 21.42
C ARG A 113 -1.57 3.06 20.05
N GLY A 114 -0.82 4.17 19.99
CA GLY A 114 -0.38 4.77 18.74
C GLY A 114 0.45 3.81 17.89
N THR A 115 1.33 3.02 18.51
CA THR A 115 2.12 2.00 17.82
C THR A 115 1.24 0.91 17.20
N MET A 116 0.25 0.41 17.94
CA MET A 116 -0.69 -0.60 17.42
C MET A 116 -1.57 -0.04 16.30
N ASP A 117 -2.07 1.17 16.44
CA ASP A 117 -2.84 1.84 15.39
C ASP A 117 -1.97 2.13 14.14
N MET A 118 -0.69 2.50 14.33
CA MET A 118 0.26 2.68 13.23
C MET A 118 0.54 1.38 12.49
N LEU A 119 0.70 0.25 13.20
CA LEU A 119 0.87 -1.06 12.58
C LEU A 119 -0.35 -1.44 11.71
N GLY A 120 -1.57 -1.15 12.16
CA GLY A 120 -2.77 -1.35 11.35
C GLY A 120 -2.80 -0.45 10.11
N LEU A 121 -2.35 0.81 10.24
CA LEU A 121 -2.31 1.75 9.12
C LEU A 121 -1.26 1.41 8.05
N THR A 122 -0.32 0.49 8.31
CA THR A 122 0.64 0.04 7.28
C THR A 122 -0.02 -0.54 6.04
N VAL A 123 -1.28 -0.98 6.15
CA VAL A 123 -2.11 -1.36 4.99
C VAL A 123 -2.24 -0.23 3.95
N GLY A 124 -2.17 1.02 4.40
CA GLY A 124 -2.23 2.20 3.53
C GLY A 124 -0.92 2.54 2.80
N MET A 125 0.22 2.00 3.25
CA MET A 125 1.52 2.33 2.65
C MET A 125 1.60 2.08 1.14
N PRO A 126 1.16 0.93 0.60
CA PRO A 126 1.24 0.67 -0.83
C PRO A 126 0.16 1.39 -1.64
N LEU A 127 -0.88 1.94 -1.02
CA LEU A 127 -1.96 2.61 -1.75
C LEU A 127 -1.46 3.85 -2.49
N VAL A 128 -0.52 4.62 -1.94
CA VAL A 128 0.02 5.81 -2.60
C VAL A 128 0.78 5.45 -3.88
N PRO A 129 1.75 4.52 -3.88
CA PRO A 129 2.37 4.05 -5.12
C PRO A 129 1.36 3.44 -6.11
N VAL A 130 0.34 2.73 -5.63
CA VAL A 130 -0.71 2.17 -6.51
C VAL A 130 -1.49 3.28 -7.21
N PHE A 131 -1.82 4.38 -6.55
CA PHE A 131 -2.46 5.53 -7.19
C PHE A 131 -1.60 6.18 -8.28
N ILE A 132 -0.27 6.14 -8.13
CA ILE A 132 0.67 6.78 -9.06
C ILE A 132 1.03 5.83 -10.22
N PHE A 133 1.23 4.55 -9.95
CA PHE A 133 1.81 3.57 -10.87
C PHE A 133 0.85 2.42 -11.24
N GLY A 134 -0.39 2.48 -10.79
CA GLY A 134 -1.33 1.38 -10.95
C GLY A 134 -0.93 0.15 -10.12
N VAL A 135 -1.33 -1.03 -10.60
CA VAL A 135 -1.13 -2.31 -9.89
C VAL A 135 0.35 -2.60 -9.62
N ASP A 136 1.25 -2.15 -10.50
CA ASP A 136 2.70 -2.33 -10.36
C ASP A 136 3.27 -1.64 -9.10
N GLY A 137 2.63 -0.55 -8.66
CA GLY A 137 2.99 0.14 -7.43
C GLY A 137 2.92 -0.75 -6.19
N PHE A 138 2.06 -1.79 -6.21
CA PHE A 138 1.91 -2.73 -5.10
C PHE A 138 3.15 -3.63 -4.90
N SER A 139 3.85 -3.95 -5.98
CA SER A 139 5.04 -4.80 -5.95
C SER A 139 6.36 -4.03 -5.84
N MET A 140 6.31 -2.71 -5.71
CA MET A 140 7.51 -1.88 -5.62
C MET A 140 8.40 -2.27 -4.45
N PRO A 141 9.72 -2.36 -4.66
CA PRO A 141 10.68 -2.59 -3.59
C PRO A 141 10.80 -1.34 -2.72
N LEU A 142 10.68 -1.51 -1.40
CA LEU A 142 10.98 -0.47 -0.43
C LEU A 142 12.46 -0.47 -0.07
N ILE A 143 13.02 -1.66 0.15
CA ILE A 143 14.43 -1.87 0.49
C ILE A 143 14.93 -3.02 -0.37
N ALA A 144 16.06 -2.80 -1.04
CA ALA A 144 16.78 -3.82 -1.77
C ALA A 144 18.24 -3.85 -1.26
N ALA A 145 18.62 -4.93 -0.59
CA ALA A 145 19.95 -5.14 -0.05
C ALA A 145 20.44 -6.55 -0.42
N GLY A 146 21.29 -6.63 -1.44
CA GLY A 146 21.73 -7.91 -1.96
C GLY A 146 20.58 -8.76 -2.47
N ASN A 147 20.46 -9.97 -1.95
CA ASN A 147 19.37 -10.90 -2.30
C ASN A 147 18.06 -10.63 -1.52
N PHE A 148 18.06 -9.69 -0.58
CA PHE A 148 16.88 -9.35 0.21
C PHE A 148 16.13 -8.18 -0.41
N VAL A 149 14.87 -8.42 -0.78
CA VAL A 149 13.98 -7.38 -1.33
C VAL A 149 12.72 -7.32 -0.49
N LEU A 150 12.57 -6.22 0.26
CA LEU A 150 11.35 -5.93 1.00
C LEU A 150 10.40 -5.13 0.11
N ARG A 151 9.24 -5.71 -0.20
CA ARG A 151 8.22 -5.10 -1.05
C ARG A 151 7.12 -4.44 -0.21
N LEU A 152 6.50 -3.41 -0.75
CA LEU A 152 5.36 -2.72 -0.11
C LEU A 152 4.17 -3.65 0.16
N SER A 153 3.96 -4.69 -0.66
CA SER A 153 2.93 -5.71 -0.45
C SER A 153 3.02 -6.43 0.89
N VAL A 154 4.23 -6.59 1.46
CA VAL A 154 4.43 -7.19 2.78
C VAL A 154 3.79 -6.32 3.87
N PHE A 155 3.94 -5.01 3.78
CA PHE A 155 3.33 -4.07 4.72
C PHE A 155 1.80 -4.07 4.62
N PHE A 156 1.26 -4.21 3.40
CA PHE A 156 -0.17 -4.37 3.20
C PHE A 156 -0.70 -5.63 3.90
N LEU A 157 -0.08 -6.78 3.66
CA LEU A 157 -0.48 -8.03 4.29
C LEU A 157 -0.39 -7.96 5.82
N PHE A 158 0.70 -7.41 6.33
CA PHE A 158 0.90 -7.26 7.77
C PHE A 158 -0.16 -6.33 8.39
N GLY A 159 -0.36 -5.15 7.81
CA GLY A 159 -1.39 -4.20 8.26
C GLY A 159 -2.80 -4.77 8.18
N ALA A 160 -3.13 -5.51 7.10
CA ALA A 160 -4.40 -6.18 6.95
C ALA A 160 -4.64 -7.23 8.06
N LEU A 161 -3.62 -8.02 8.39
CA LEU A 161 -3.71 -8.97 9.51
C LEU A 161 -3.95 -8.27 10.85
N VAL A 162 -3.27 -7.17 11.12
CA VAL A 162 -3.47 -6.38 12.35
C VAL A 162 -4.87 -5.79 12.40
N LEU A 163 -5.39 -5.26 11.29
CA LEU A 163 -6.75 -4.73 11.21
C LEU A 163 -7.80 -5.83 11.38
N LEU A 164 -7.63 -6.98 10.74
CA LEU A 164 -8.53 -8.13 10.90
C LEU A 164 -8.52 -8.65 12.34
N ALA A 165 -7.36 -8.76 12.97
CA ALA A 165 -7.24 -9.12 14.37
C ALA A 165 -7.94 -8.10 15.28
N SER A 166 -7.78 -6.81 15.00
CA SER A 166 -8.45 -5.74 15.73
C SER A 166 -9.97 -5.80 15.59
N LEU A 167 -10.47 -6.05 14.37
CA LEU A 167 -11.88 -6.24 14.10
C LEU A 167 -12.42 -7.49 14.81
N GLY A 168 -11.69 -8.60 14.77
CA GLY A 168 -12.03 -9.81 15.49
C GLY A 168 -12.15 -9.59 17.01
N CYS A 169 -11.21 -8.83 17.58
CA CYS A 169 -11.29 -8.45 18.99
C CYS A 169 -12.57 -7.67 19.33
N VAL A 170 -12.93 -6.69 18.49
CA VAL A 170 -14.15 -5.89 18.67
C VAL A 170 -15.43 -6.73 18.56
N LEU A 171 -15.47 -7.69 17.63
CA LEU A 171 -16.65 -8.50 17.36
C LEU A 171 -16.84 -9.63 18.39
N ILE A 172 -15.75 -10.27 18.82
CA ILE A 172 -15.82 -11.45 19.69
C ILE A 172 -15.95 -11.06 21.17
N ARG A 173 -15.33 -9.94 21.56
CA ARG A 173 -15.33 -9.53 22.96
C ARG A 173 -16.57 -8.74 23.36
N LYS A 174 -17.09 -9.02 24.54
CA LYS A 174 -18.24 -8.30 25.11
C LYS A 174 -17.95 -6.80 25.34
N ASP A 175 -16.68 -6.47 25.57
CA ASP A 175 -16.23 -5.09 25.86
C ASP A 175 -16.02 -4.28 24.57
N HIS A 176 -16.14 -4.90 23.39
CA HIS A 176 -15.94 -4.27 22.06
C HIS A 176 -14.63 -3.48 21.92
N LEU A 177 -13.56 -3.97 22.56
CA LEU A 177 -12.25 -3.31 22.55
C LEU A 177 -11.45 -3.72 21.33
N SER A 178 -10.86 -2.72 20.68
CA SER A 178 -9.90 -2.93 19.59
C SER A 178 -8.59 -3.53 20.11
N LEU A 179 -7.78 -4.11 19.23
CA LEU A 179 -6.48 -4.65 19.58
C LEU A 179 -5.56 -3.59 20.26
N SER A 180 -5.61 -2.35 19.77
CA SER A 180 -4.86 -1.23 20.35
C SER A 180 -5.36 -0.86 21.77
N GLY A 181 -6.67 -0.93 21.99
CA GLY A 181 -7.27 -0.73 23.31
C GLY A 181 -6.86 -1.78 24.29
N LEU A 182 -6.85 -3.06 23.88
CA LEU A 182 -6.40 -4.18 24.68
C LEU A 182 -4.92 -4.06 25.05
N ALA A 183 -4.05 -3.86 24.07
CA ALA A 183 -2.62 -3.77 24.27
C ALA A 183 -2.24 -2.62 25.20
N SER A 184 -2.93 -1.49 25.12
CA SER A 184 -2.70 -0.32 25.98
C SER A 184 -3.47 -0.32 27.29
N SER A 185 -4.32 -1.33 27.55
CA SER A 185 -5.22 -1.36 28.71
C SER A 185 -6.09 -0.11 28.81
N THR A 186 -6.63 0.33 27.67
CA THR A 186 -7.48 1.54 27.60
C THR A 186 -8.82 1.25 26.93
N ALA A 187 -9.85 1.91 27.41
CA ALA A 187 -11.18 1.91 26.79
C ALA A 187 -11.57 3.33 26.35
N THR A 188 -12.54 3.43 25.45
CA THR A 188 -13.05 4.71 24.99
C THR A 188 -14.46 4.90 25.56
N PHE A 189 -14.67 6.00 26.25
CA PHE A 189 -15.93 6.35 26.90
C PHE A 189 -16.57 7.56 26.20
N THR A 190 -17.87 7.61 26.19
CA THR A 190 -18.68 8.77 25.76
C THR A 190 -18.96 9.68 26.92
#